data_2bcbf076cfc937d2b0d7d1161c851501
#
_entry.id   2bcbf076cfc937d2b0d7d1161c851501
#
_cell.length_a   1.000
_cell.length_b   1.000
_cell.length_c   1.000
_cell.angle_alpha   90.00
_cell.angle_beta   90.00
_cell.angle_gamma   90.00
#
_symmetry.space_group_name_H-M   'P 1'
#
loop_
_entity.id
_entity.type
_entity.pdbx_description
1 polymer ?
#
loop_
_entity_poly.entity_id
_entity_poly.type
_entity_poly.pdbx_seq_one_letter_code
_entity_poly.pdbx_strand_id
1 'polypeptide(L)'
;MSTYKPVTHVIFDMDGLLLDTERLYTEATQVIVSQYGKVYTWEIKVQLMGMKGHMAAQHIIDSLQLPLTVDEYLAKIIEQYNSIFPNAKALPGAEKLVFHLHKHNIPIAIASGGAQDSFELKTTNHKELMSKFSHVVLASTDPEVKNGKPAPDVFLVCAERFPDTPKPEQCLVFEDAPNGVAASVAAGMQVVMVPDSRMKEEMTKGATQVLKSLEDFKPELYGLPPYDA
;
A
#
# COMPACT_ATOMS: atom_id res chain seq x y z
N MET A 1 29.90 0.81 2.41
CA MET A 1 29.35 -0.55 2.33
C MET A 1 27.88 -0.45 2.71
N SER A 2 26.99 -1.15 2.02
CA SER A 2 25.57 -1.17 2.35
C SER A 2 25.36 -1.80 3.74
N THR A 3 24.41 -1.27 4.50
CA THR A 3 24.06 -1.80 5.83
C THR A 3 23.21 -3.05 5.69
N TYR A 4 22.37 -3.10 4.64
CA TYR A 4 21.49 -4.20 4.30
C TYR A 4 22.02 -4.98 3.09
N LYS A 5 21.38 -6.08 2.72
CA LYS A 5 21.73 -6.81 1.50
C LYS A 5 21.46 -5.90 0.29
N PRO A 6 22.40 -5.79 -0.68
CA PRO A 6 22.16 -5.03 -1.90
C PRO A 6 20.98 -5.58 -2.68
N VAL A 7 20.18 -4.67 -3.25
CA VAL A 7 19.03 -4.98 -4.09
C VAL A 7 19.17 -4.35 -5.47
N THR A 8 18.43 -4.83 -6.44
CA THR A 8 18.44 -4.34 -7.82
C THR A 8 17.06 -3.87 -8.28
N HIS A 9 16.00 -4.31 -7.61
CA HIS A 9 14.61 -4.02 -7.96
C HIS A 9 13.85 -3.49 -6.74
N VAL A 10 12.87 -2.64 -7.00
CA VAL A 10 12.04 -2.07 -5.93
C VAL A 10 10.56 -2.25 -6.25
N ILE A 11 9.79 -2.74 -5.29
CA ILE A 11 8.35 -2.96 -5.39
C ILE A 11 7.66 -2.11 -4.32
N PHE A 12 6.66 -1.35 -4.72
CA PHE A 12 5.93 -0.46 -3.83
C PHE A 12 4.51 -0.98 -3.60
N ASP A 13 4.05 -0.97 -2.37
CA ASP A 13 2.63 -0.82 -2.12
C ASP A 13 2.17 0.57 -2.57
N MET A 14 0.87 0.79 -2.69
CA MET A 14 0.33 2.08 -3.13
C MET A 14 -0.45 2.79 -2.02
N ASP A 15 -1.39 2.10 -1.39
CA ASP A 15 -2.36 2.69 -0.47
C ASP A 15 -1.73 2.96 0.91
N GLY A 16 -1.67 4.24 1.33
CA GLY A 16 -1.01 4.60 2.59
C GLY A 16 0.52 4.66 2.52
N LEU A 17 1.11 4.35 1.35
CA LEU A 17 2.55 4.42 1.11
C LEU A 17 2.92 5.46 0.04
N LEU A 18 2.46 5.26 -1.20
CA LEU A 18 2.69 6.22 -2.29
C LEU A 18 1.65 7.33 -2.26
N LEU A 19 0.39 6.98 -1.99
CA LEU A 19 -0.75 7.90 -1.98
C LEU A 19 -1.43 7.89 -0.60
N ASP A 20 -1.86 9.09 -0.14
CA ASP A 20 -2.59 9.32 1.12
C ASP A 20 -4.06 8.84 1.02
N THR A 21 -4.24 7.59 0.62
CA THR A 21 -5.55 6.97 0.44
C THR A 21 -6.14 6.46 1.74
N GLU A 22 -5.31 6.14 2.74
CA GLU A 22 -5.77 5.69 4.06
C GLU A 22 -6.57 6.77 4.80
N ARG A 23 -6.19 8.05 4.62
CA ARG A 23 -6.98 9.18 5.10
C ARG A 23 -8.34 9.24 4.39
N LEU A 24 -8.35 9.06 3.07
CA LEU A 24 -9.57 9.09 2.26
C LEU A 24 -10.53 7.95 2.63
N TYR A 25 -10.02 6.73 2.86
CA TYR A 25 -10.83 5.63 3.38
C TYR A 25 -11.50 5.98 4.71
N THR A 26 -10.75 6.65 5.60
CA THR A 26 -11.28 7.10 6.89
C THR A 26 -12.36 8.16 6.71
N GLU A 27 -12.13 9.16 5.86
CA GLU A 27 -13.08 10.21 5.55
C GLU A 27 -14.38 9.67 4.94
N ALA A 28 -14.28 8.76 3.95
CA ALA A 28 -15.44 8.13 3.34
C ALA A 28 -16.30 7.37 4.35
N THR A 29 -15.65 6.57 5.19
CA THR A 29 -16.33 5.83 6.26
C THR A 29 -17.01 6.81 7.23
N GLN A 30 -16.29 7.87 7.65
CA GLN A 30 -16.83 8.86 8.57
C GLN A 30 -18.07 9.58 8.01
N VAL A 31 -18.09 9.90 6.72
CA VAL A 31 -19.28 10.52 6.07
C VAL A 31 -20.51 9.64 6.23
N ILE A 32 -20.36 8.32 6.02
CA ILE A 32 -21.49 7.38 6.16
C ILE A 32 -21.94 7.27 7.61
N VAL A 33 -21.01 6.99 8.53
CA VAL A 33 -21.38 6.72 9.91
C VAL A 33 -21.91 7.95 10.65
N SER A 34 -21.50 9.15 10.22
CA SER A 34 -22.01 10.42 10.75
C SER A 34 -23.51 10.61 10.50
N GLN A 35 -24.07 10.03 9.44
CA GLN A 35 -25.51 10.04 9.17
C GLN A 35 -26.31 9.34 10.27
N TYR A 36 -25.67 8.50 11.05
CA TYR A 36 -26.23 7.74 12.17
C TYR A 36 -25.73 8.24 13.54
N GLY A 37 -25.11 9.42 13.58
CA GLY A 37 -24.54 10.00 14.82
C GLY A 37 -23.36 9.22 15.39
N LYS A 38 -22.63 8.46 14.56
CA LYS A 38 -21.50 7.62 14.97
C LYS A 38 -20.17 8.24 14.55
N VAL A 39 -19.09 7.81 15.23
CA VAL A 39 -17.72 8.24 14.94
C VAL A 39 -16.89 7.02 14.59
N TYR A 40 -16.18 7.09 13.47
CA TYR A 40 -15.23 6.06 13.05
C TYR A 40 -13.86 6.33 13.68
N THR A 41 -13.49 5.54 14.67
CA THR A 41 -12.27 5.75 15.44
C THR A 41 -11.09 4.92 14.93
N TRP A 42 -9.89 5.27 15.38
CA TRP A 42 -8.67 4.50 15.08
C TRP A 42 -8.75 3.05 15.61
N GLU A 43 -9.35 2.84 16.78
CA GLU A 43 -9.51 1.54 17.41
C GLU A 43 -10.35 0.59 16.54
N ILE A 44 -11.34 1.12 15.82
CA ILE A 44 -12.11 0.33 14.85
C ILE A 44 -11.26 0.12 13.60
N LYS A 45 -10.66 1.19 13.06
CA LYS A 45 -9.86 1.13 11.84
C LYS A 45 -8.74 0.11 11.91
N VAL A 46 -7.99 0.08 12.99
CA VAL A 46 -6.83 -0.81 13.14
C VAL A 46 -7.20 -2.29 13.11
N GLN A 47 -8.42 -2.63 13.52
CA GLN A 47 -8.94 -4.00 13.48
C GLN A 47 -9.30 -4.46 12.06
N LEU A 48 -9.49 -3.51 11.13
CA LEU A 48 -9.87 -3.82 9.74
C LEU A 48 -8.66 -4.10 8.84
N MET A 49 -7.45 -3.80 9.31
CA MET A 49 -6.24 -3.96 8.51
C MET A 49 -6.07 -5.41 8.04
N GLY A 50 -6.05 -5.60 6.72
CA GLY A 50 -5.95 -6.91 6.10
C GLY A 50 -7.28 -7.67 5.94
N MET A 51 -8.41 -7.14 6.38
CA MET A 51 -9.71 -7.75 6.14
C MET A 51 -10.16 -7.54 4.69
N LYS A 52 -10.90 -8.51 4.15
CA LYS A 52 -11.60 -8.35 2.86
C LYS A 52 -12.75 -7.36 3.02
N GLY A 53 -13.05 -6.58 1.97
CA GLY A 53 -14.02 -5.48 2.01
C GLY A 53 -15.38 -5.84 2.63
N HIS A 54 -15.94 -7.01 2.30
CA HIS A 54 -17.22 -7.48 2.87
C HIS A 54 -17.12 -7.72 4.38
N MET A 55 -16.01 -8.31 4.85
CA MET A 55 -15.77 -8.55 6.28
C MET A 55 -15.52 -7.24 7.04
N ALA A 56 -14.79 -6.32 6.42
CA ALA A 56 -14.56 -4.99 6.97
C ALA A 56 -15.88 -4.20 7.11
N ALA A 57 -16.75 -4.25 6.09
CA ALA A 57 -18.07 -3.64 6.13
C ALA A 57 -18.92 -4.20 7.28
N GLN A 58 -18.99 -5.55 7.40
CA GLN A 58 -19.72 -6.20 8.51
C GLN A 58 -19.16 -5.77 9.87
N HIS A 59 -17.83 -5.73 10.02
CA HIS A 59 -17.20 -5.30 11.28
C HIS A 59 -17.53 -3.85 11.66
N ILE A 60 -17.56 -2.94 10.68
CA ILE A 60 -17.94 -1.53 10.91
C ILE A 60 -19.40 -1.45 11.35
N ILE A 61 -20.30 -2.16 10.67
CA ILE A 61 -21.73 -2.20 10.97
C ILE A 61 -21.96 -2.68 12.40
N ASP A 62 -21.34 -3.80 12.76
CA ASP A 62 -21.50 -4.40 14.09
C ASP A 62 -20.91 -3.52 15.19
N SER A 63 -19.69 -3.03 15.00
CA SER A 63 -18.97 -2.21 15.99
C SER A 63 -19.70 -0.89 16.28
N LEU A 64 -20.32 -0.28 15.27
CA LEU A 64 -21.03 0.98 15.37
C LEU A 64 -22.55 0.80 15.49
N GLN A 65 -23.06 -0.43 15.44
CA GLN A 65 -24.49 -0.74 15.48
C GLN A 65 -25.27 0.08 14.43
N LEU A 66 -24.79 0.04 13.18
CA LEU A 66 -25.44 0.76 12.09
C LEU A 66 -26.69 0.01 11.63
N PRO A 67 -27.80 0.71 11.34
CA PRO A 67 -29.03 0.09 10.82
C PRO A 67 -28.91 -0.11 9.30
N LEU A 68 -27.87 -0.80 8.86
CA LEU A 68 -27.53 -1.08 7.45
C LEU A 68 -27.21 -2.56 7.27
N THR A 69 -27.59 -3.09 6.14
CA THR A 69 -27.00 -4.34 5.63
C THR A 69 -25.62 -4.09 5.05
N VAL A 70 -24.83 -5.15 4.88
CA VAL A 70 -23.49 -5.04 4.25
C VAL A 70 -23.60 -4.48 2.83
N ASP A 71 -24.59 -4.93 2.05
CA ASP A 71 -24.77 -4.48 0.67
C ASP A 71 -25.14 -2.99 0.60
N GLU A 72 -26.01 -2.51 1.50
CA GLU A 72 -26.34 -1.07 1.61
C GLU A 72 -25.12 -0.24 2.01
N TYR A 73 -24.32 -0.72 2.95
CA TYR A 73 -23.08 -0.04 3.34
C TYR A 73 -22.07 0.00 2.17
N LEU A 74 -21.87 -1.14 1.48
CA LEU A 74 -20.95 -1.23 0.34
C LEU A 74 -21.39 -0.33 -0.82
N ALA A 75 -22.68 -0.25 -1.12
CA ALA A 75 -23.18 0.69 -2.12
C ALA A 75 -22.85 2.16 -1.77
N LYS A 76 -23.12 2.55 -0.52
CA LYS A 76 -22.81 3.92 -0.02
C LYS A 76 -21.31 4.22 -0.05
N ILE A 77 -20.45 3.27 0.37
CA ILE A 77 -19.01 3.52 0.44
C ILE A 77 -18.39 3.65 -0.95
N ILE A 78 -18.88 2.89 -1.95
CA ILE A 78 -18.44 3.02 -3.34
C ILE A 78 -18.76 4.41 -3.89
N GLU A 79 -19.95 4.96 -3.62
CA GLU A 79 -20.30 6.33 -4.00
C GLU A 79 -19.32 7.36 -3.41
N GLN A 80 -18.96 7.19 -2.12
CA GLN A 80 -17.96 8.05 -1.49
C GLN A 80 -16.59 7.91 -2.14
N TYR A 81 -16.12 6.68 -2.40
CA TYR A 81 -14.83 6.43 -3.06
C TYR A 81 -14.76 7.08 -4.44
N ASN A 82 -15.80 6.98 -5.25
CA ASN A 82 -15.86 7.61 -6.56
C ASN A 82 -15.70 9.15 -6.48
N SER A 83 -16.18 9.76 -5.42
CA SER A 83 -16.10 11.21 -5.21
C SER A 83 -14.74 11.66 -4.68
N ILE A 84 -14.09 10.89 -3.79
CA ILE A 84 -12.93 11.39 -3.04
C ILE A 84 -11.61 10.84 -3.53
N PHE A 85 -11.54 9.62 -4.07
CA PHE A 85 -10.28 9.01 -4.51
C PHE A 85 -9.54 9.80 -5.59
N PRO A 86 -10.21 10.49 -6.54
CA PRO A 86 -9.50 11.37 -7.47
C PRO A 86 -8.71 12.50 -6.79
N ASN A 87 -9.00 12.80 -5.51
CA ASN A 87 -8.29 13.81 -4.73
C ASN A 87 -7.13 13.24 -3.89
N ALA A 88 -6.76 11.98 -4.08
CA ALA A 88 -5.60 11.39 -3.43
C ALA A 88 -4.34 12.21 -3.73
N LYS A 89 -3.50 12.41 -2.72
CA LYS A 89 -2.23 13.13 -2.85
C LYS A 89 -1.07 12.17 -2.67
N ALA A 90 0.05 12.45 -3.32
CA ALA A 90 1.28 11.73 -3.04
C ALA A 90 1.73 11.97 -1.59
N LEU A 91 2.17 10.91 -0.92
CA LEU A 91 2.74 11.03 0.42
C LEU A 91 4.16 11.64 0.37
N PRO A 92 4.61 12.29 1.45
CA PRO A 92 5.93 12.90 1.51
C PRO A 92 7.04 11.91 1.13
N GLY A 93 7.91 12.31 0.21
CA GLY A 93 9.02 11.49 -0.27
C GLY A 93 8.68 10.51 -1.40
N ALA A 94 7.40 10.19 -1.66
CA ALA A 94 6.99 9.21 -2.67
C ALA A 94 7.48 9.60 -4.08
N GLU A 95 7.15 10.79 -4.54
CA GLU A 95 7.59 11.28 -5.85
C GLU A 95 9.11 11.37 -5.93
N LYS A 96 9.76 11.94 -4.91
CA LYS A 96 11.23 12.04 -4.86
C LYS A 96 11.89 10.69 -5.03
N LEU A 97 11.46 9.67 -4.31
CA LEU A 97 12.04 8.33 -4.36
C LEU A 97 11.78 7.66 -5.72
N VAL A 98 10.54 7.69 -6.21
CA VAL A 98 10.16 7.07 -7.49
C VAL A 98 10.92 7.72 -8.67
N PHE A 99 10.96 9.04 -8.75
CA PHE A 99 11.70 9.73 -9.80
C PHE A 99 13.21 9.50 -9.72
N HIS A 100 13.76 9.44 -8.50
CA HIS A 100 15.19 9.13 -8.30
C HIS A 100 15.53 7.72 -8.81
N LEU A 101 14.78 6.70 -8.39
CA LEU A 101 15.02 5.32 -8.84
C LEU A 101 14.87 5.19 -10.36
N HIS A 102 13.83 5.80 -10.93
CA HIS A 102 13.60 5.81 -12.37
C HIS A 102 14.75 6.50 -13.13
N LYS A 103 15.23 7.66 -12.65
CA LYS A 103 16.39 8.39 -13.22
C LYS A 103 17.64 7.52 -13.27
N HIS A 104 17.84 6.66 -12.29
CA HIS A 104 18.99 5.76 -12.20
C HIS A 104 18.73 4.39 -12.83
N ASN A 105 17.66 4.22 -13.62
CA ASN A 105 17.29 2.99 -14.30
C ASN A 105 17.13 1.78 -13.35
N ILE A 106 16.73 2.02 -12.11
CA ILE A 106 16.34 0.95 -11.20
C ILE A 106 14.91 0.52 -11.55
N PRO A 107 14.69 -0.76 -11.91
CA PRO A 107 13.34 -1.26 -12.22
C PRO A 107 12.45 -1.16 -10.99
N ILE A 108 11.28 -0.52 -11.17
CA ILE A 108 10.30 -0.34 -10.12
C ILE A 108 8.92 -0.78 -10.57
N ALA A 109 8.14 -1.35 -9.64
CA ALA A 109 6.77 -1.80 -9.89
C ALA A 109 5.87 -1.54 -8.69
N ILE A 110 4.54 -1.63 -8.91
CA ILE A 110 3.52 -1.53 -7.86
C ILE A 110 2.91 -2.89 -7.60
N ALA A 111 2.74 -3.25 -6.33
CA ALA A 111 2.03 -4.44 -5.85
C ALA A 111 0.98 -4.04 -4.80
N SER A 112 -0.25 -3.75 -5.23
CA SER A 112 -1.34 -3.28 -4.36
C SER A 112 -2.38 -4.37 -4.10
N GLY A 113 -3.03 -4.31 -2.94
CA GLY A 113 -4.20 -5.13 -2.60
C GLY A 113 -5.49 -4.73 -3.30
N GLY A 114 -5.52 -3.55 -3.95
CA GLY A 114 -6.70 -2.96 -4.56
C GLY A 114 -7.20 -3.66 -5.83
N ALA A 115 -8.34 -3.16 -6.34
CA ALA A 115 -8.94 -3.54 -7.62
C ALA A 115 -8.65 -2.47 -8.69
N GLN A 116 -8.80 -2.83 -9.97
CA GLN A 116 -8.52 -1.97 -11.11
C GLN A 116 -9.28 -0.63 -11.05
N ASP A 117 -10.59 -0.67 -10.82
CA ASP A 117 -11.43 0.54 -10.78
C ASP A 117 -10.97 1.52 -9.70
N SER A 118 -10.64 0.98 -8.52
CA SER A 118 -10.13 1.77 -7.40
C SER A 118 -8.75 2.36 -7.70
N PHE A 119 -7.86 1.58 -8.33
CA PHE A 119 -6.55 2.05 -8.76
C PHE A 119 -6.67 3.22 -9.74
N GLU A 120 -7.53 3.11 -10.75
CA GLU A 120 -7.73 4.16 -11.77
C GLU A 120 -8.23 5.47 -11.14
N LEU A 121 -9.19 5.38 -10.21
CA LEU A 121 -9.69 6.55 -9.49
C LEU A 121 -8.60 7.25 -8.68
N LYS A 122 -7.83 6.51 -7.89
CA LYS A 122 -6.77 7.05 -7.02
C LYS A 122 -5.62 7.65 -7.81
N THR A 123 -5.34 7.12 -9.00
CA THR A 123 -4.21 7.55 -9.84
C THR A 123 -4.59 8.56 -10.92
N THR A 124 -5.85 9.00 -10.96
CA THR A 124 -6.38 9.94 -11.96
C THR A 124 -5.47 11.16 -12.17
N ASN A 125 -4.98 11.75 -11.09
CA ASN A 125 -4.13 12.93 -11.10
C ASN A 125 -2.63 12.62 -10.96
N HIS A 126 -2.23 11.33 -10.98
CA HIS A 126 -0.86 10.88 -10.78
C HIS A 126 -0.26 10.17 -12.01
N LYS A 127 -0.72 10.50 -13.21
CA LYS A 127 -0.31 9.81 -14.45
C LYS A 127 1.19 9.86 -14.69
N GLU A 128 1.84 11.00 -14.40
CA GLU A 128 3.28 11.12 -14.55
C GLU A 128 4.03 10.20 -13.58
N LEU A 129 3.64 10.18 -12.30
CA LEU A 129 4.20 9.29 -11.30
C LEU A 129 4.01 7.82 -11.71
N MET A 130 2.80 7.44 -12.11
CA MET A 130 2.48 6.07 -12.53
C MET A 130 3.26 5.63 -13.77
N SER A 131 3.60 6.55 -14.68
CA SER A 131 4.38 6.26 -15.89
C SER A 131 5.82 5.83 -15.63
N LYS A 132 6.32 5.98 -14.39
CA LYS A 132 7.69 5.60 -14.01
C LYS A 132 7.81 4.11 -13.66
N PHE A 133 6.70 3.44 -13.38
CA PHE A 133 6.67 2.03 -13.01
C PHE A 133 6.68 1.13 -14.26
N SER A 134 7.42 0.04 -14.19
CA SER A 134 7.48 -0.97 -15.25
C SER A 134 6.13 -1.67 -15.44
N HIS A 135 5.45 -1.96 -14.34
CA HIS A 135 4.13 -2.60 -14.32
C HIS A 135 3.45 -2.44 -12.96
N VAL A 136 2.18 -2.84 -12.91
CA VAL A 136 1.34 -2.83 -11.71
C VAL A 136 0.69 -4.20 -11.56
N VAL A 137 0.69 -4.76 -10.36
CA VAL A 137 -0.05 -5.97 -9.97
C VAL A 137 -1.10 -5.59 -8.94
N LEU A 138 -2.36 -5.88 -9.23
CA LEU A 138 -3.52 -5.58 -8.40
C LEU A 138 -4.14 -6.88 -7.87
N ALA A 139 -3.88 -7.22 -6.62
CA ALA A 139 -4.22 -8.53 -6.05
C ALA A 139 -5.71 -8.90 -6.15
N SER A 140 -6.61 -7.91 -6.13
CA SER A 140 -8.05 -8.18 -6.19
C SER A 140 -8.57 -8.52 -7.61
N THR A 141 -7.83 -8.20 -8.66
CA THR A 141 -8.27 -8.39 -10.05
C THR A 141 -7.29 -9.17 -10.91
N ASP A 142 -6.05 -9.36 -10.44
CA ASP A 142 -5.04 -10.10 -11.17
C ASP A 142 -5.25 -11.62 -11.03
N PRO A 143 -5.45 -12.36 -12.13
CA PRO A 143 -5.76 -13.79 -12.09
C PRO A 143 -4.60 -14.66 -11.60
N GLU A 144 -3.36 -14.18 -11.61
CA GLU A 144 -2.19 -14.90 -11.13
C GLU A 144 -2.02 -14.80 -9.62
N VAL A 145 -2.62 -13.78 -8.99
CA VAL A 145 -2.64 -13.63 -7.53
C VAL A 145 -3.77 -14.46 -6.94
N LYS A 146 -3.44 -15.57 -6.28
CA LYS A 146 -4.45 -16.47 -5.70
C LYS A 146 -4.88 -16.03 -4.31
N ASN A 147 -3.93 -15.52 -3.53
CA ASN A 147 -4.16 -15.09 -2.17
C ASN A 147 -3.62 -13.66 -1.98
N GLY A 148 -4.43 -12.79 -1.38
CA GLY A 148 -4.02 -11.45 -1.00
C GLY A 148 -3.08 -11.45 0.22
N LYS A 149 -2.42 -10.31 0.49
CA LYS A 149 -1.60 -10.10 1.68
C LYS A 149 -2.35 -10.55 2.94
N PRO A 150 -1.76 -11.35 3.85
CA PRO A 150 -0.32 -11.56 4.06
C PRO A 150 0.31 -12.70 3.23
N ALA A 151 -0.39 -13.33 2.28
CA ALA A 151 0.23 -14.28 1.37
C ALA A 151 1.21 -13.54 0.42
N PRO A 152 2.29 -14.21 0.00
CA PRO A 152 3.37 -13.58 -0.79
C PRO A 152 3.03 -13.34 -2.26
N ASP A 153 1.90 -13.88 -2.74
CA ASP A 153 1.55 -14.02 -4.15
C ASP A 153 1.74 -12.71 -4.93
N VAL A 154 1.20 -11.59 -4.43
CA VAL A 154 1.25 -10.30 -5.15
C VAL A 154 2.68 -9.81 -5.39
N PHE A 155 3.58 -10.04 -4.42
CA PHE A 155 4.98 -9.64 -4.55
C PHE A 155 5.77 -10.60 -5.44
N LEU A 156 5.51 -11.90 -5.35
CA LEU A 156 6.14 -12.90 -6.23
C LEU A 156 5.73 -12.69 -7.69
N VAL A 157 4.43 -12.55 -7.97
CA VAL A 157 3.92 -12.23 -9.32
C VAL A 157 4.52 -10.91 -9.82
N CYS A 158 4.62 -9.91 -8.95
CA CYS A 158 5.22 -8.64 -9.32
C CYS A 158 6.71 -8.80 -9.70
N ALA A 159 7.48 -9.56 -8.93
CA ALA A 159 8.90 -9.82 -9.22
C ALA A 159 9.08 -10.64 -10.53
N GLU A 160 8.23 -11.63 -10.77
CA GLU A 160 8.27 -12.46 -11.97
C GLU A 160 7.97 -11.68 -13.27
N ARG A 161 7.25 -10.55 -13.17
CA ARG A 161 6.90 -9.71 -14.34
C ARG A 161 8.00 -8.71 -14.74
N PHE A 162 9.06 -8.56 -13.96
CA PHE A 162 10.23 -7.85 -14.47
C PHE A 162 10.92 -8.66 -15.57
N PRO A 163 11.41 -8.01 -16.65
CA PRO A 163 11.98 -8.71 -17.81
C PRO A 163 13.13 -9.68 -17.48
N ASP A 164 13.90 -9.37 -16.43
CA ASP A 164 15.05 -10.15 -15.96
C ASP A 164 14.72 -11.06 -14.77
N THR A 165 13.44 -11.13 -14.36
CA THR A 165 12.93 -12.05 -13.32
C THR A 165 13.85 -12.16 -12.10
N PRO A 166 14.04 -11.07 -11.32
CA PRO A 166 14.97 -11.05 -10.20
C PRO A 166 14.58 -12.07 -9.14
N LYS A 167 15.58 -12.61 -8.44
CA LYS A 167 15.32 -13.43 -7.26
C LYS A 167 14.69 -12.58 -6.17
N PRO A 168 13.83 -13.13 -5.30
CA PRO A 168 13.19 -12.38 -4.21
C PRO A 168 14.17 -11.58 -3.35
N GLU A 169 15.34 -12.16 -3.00
CA GLU A 169 16.37 -11.48 -2.21
C GLU A 169 17.01 -10.26 -2.90
N GLN A 170 16.77 -10.06 -4.19
CA GLN A 170 17.21 -8.89 -4.97
C GLN A 170 16.16 -7.78 -5.02
N CYS A 171 14.98 -8.03 -4.45
CA CYS A 171 13.88 -7.08 -4.40
C CYS A 171 13.77 -6.42 -3.03
N LEU A 172 13.54 -5.10 -3.03
CA LEU A 172 13.17 -4.32 -1.85
C LEU A 172 11.70 -3.93 -1.96
N VAL A 173 10.93 -4.24 -0.93
CA VAL A 173 9.52 -3.82 -0.84
C VAL A 173 9.40 -2.59 0.05
N PHE A 174 8.54 -1.66 -0.34
CA PHE A 174 8.05 -0.59 0.54
C PHE A 174 6.59 -0.85 0.88
N GLU A 175 6.25 -0.73 2.15
CA GLU A 175 4.94 -1.05 2.71
C GLU A 175 4.57 -0.12 3.87
N ASP A 176 3.26 0.01 4.15
CA ASP A 176 2.75 0.76 5.30
C ASP A 176 2.09 -0.13 6.35
N ALA A 177 1.69 -1.35 5.97
CA ALA A 177 0.82 -2.21 6.77
C ALA A 177 1.47 -3.54 7.19
N PRO A 178 1.10 -4.10 8.38
CA PRO A 178 1.67 -5.35 8.91
C PRO A 178 1.48 -6.56 8.00
N ASN A 179 0.33 -6.66 7.32
CA ASN A 179 0.03 -7.76 6.41
C ASN A 179 0.92 -7.72 5.15
N GLY A 180 1.26 -6.52 4.66
CA GLY A 180 2.18 -6.37 3.56
C GLY A 180 3.63 -6.67 3.96
N VAL A 181 4.05 -6.26 5.17
CA VAL A 181 5.33 -6.69 5.74
C VAL A 181 5.43 -8.21 5.81
N ALA A 182 4.38 -8.87 6.35
CA ALA A 182 4.33 -10.33 6.44
C ALA A 182 4.40 -10.99 5.04
N ALA A 183 3.68 -10.44 4.05
CA ALA A 183 3.70 -10.93 2.67
C ALA A 183 5.09 -10.79 2.03
N SER A 184 5.77 -9.66 2.26
CA SER A 184 7.12 -9.40 1.74
C SER A 184 8.15 -10.38 2.32
N VAL A 185 8.09 -10.59 3.64
CA VAL A 185 8.94 -11.55 4.34
C VAL A 185 8.67 -12.98 3.85
N ALA A 186 7.39 -13.36 3.70
CA ALA A 186 7.01 -14.67 3.15
C ALA A 186 7.47 -14.86 1.70
N ALA A 187 7.57 -13.78 0.91
CA ALA A 187 8.15 -13.79 -0.42
C ALA A 187 9.68 -13.92 -0.43
N GLY A 188 10.36 -13.80 0.71
CA GLY A 188 11.82 -13.80 0.81
C GLY A 188 12.49 -12.46 0.46
N MET A 189 11.72 -11.37 0.48
CA MET A 189 12.17 -10.01 0.15
C MET A 189 12.51 -9.21 1.40
N GLN A 190 13.39 -8.22 1.26
CA GLN A 190 13.58 -7.19 2.28
C GLN A 190 12.43 -6.18 2.22
N VAL A 191 12.05 -5.63 3.37
CA VAL A 191 10.94 -4.67 3.43
C VAL A 191 11.24 -3.47 4.30
N VAL A 192 11.03 -2.28 3.74
CA VAL A 192 11.01 -1.00 4.45
C VAL A 192 9.55 -0.68 4.77
N MET A 193 9.24 -0.52 6.04
CA MET A 193 7.90 -0.15 6.49
C MET A 193 7.83 1.33 6.86
N VAL A 194 6.80 2.01 6.35
CA VAL A 194 6.46 3.40 6.69
C VAL A 194 5.05 3.43 7.29
N PRO A 195 4.90 3.03 8.56
CA PRO A 195 3.59 2.86 9.18
C PRO A 195 2.91 4.18 9.52
N ASP A 196 1.59 4.18 9.64
CA ASP A 196 0.85 5.28 10.29
C ASP A 196 1.42 5.53 11.69
N SER A 197 1.64 6.79 12.05
CA SER A 197 2.28 7.19 13.31
C SER A 197 1.52 6.75 14.57
N ARG A 198 0.25 6.36 14.44
CA ARG A 198 -0.59 5.81 15.52
C ARG A 198 -0.42 4.30 15.69
N MET A 199 0.26 3.65 14.76
CA MET A 199 0.49 2.20 14.82
C MET A 199 1.47 1.87 15.95
N LYS A 200 1.15 0.82 16.72
CA LYS A 200 2.01 0.35 17.80
C LYS A 200 3.26 -0.32 17.24
N GLU A 201 4.38 -0.17 17.96
CA GLU A 201 5.67 -0.74 17.57
C GLU A 201 5.61 -2.26 17.35
N GLU A 202 4.80 -2.98 18.14
CA GLU A 202 4.63 -4.43 17.98
C GLU A 202 4.11 -4.83 16.58
N MET A 203 3.39 -3.93 15.92
CA MET A 203 2.82 -4.16 14.59
C MET A 203 3.83 -3.94 13.46
N THR A 204 5.00 -3.37 13.76
CA THR A 204 6.07 -3.16 12.75
C THR A 204 7.09 -4.31 12.72
N LYS A 205 6.88 -5.33 13.55
CA LYS A 205 7.79 -6.49 13.63
C LYS A 205 7.87 -7.23 12.30
N GLY A 206 9.10 -7.63 11.96
CA GLY A 206 9.39 -8.34 10.70
C GLY A 206 9.89 -7.42 9.58
N ALA A 207 9.67 -6.11 9.66
CA ALA A 207 10.26 -5.16 8.72
C ALA A 207 11.79 -5.15 8.84
N THR A 208 12.48 -5.10 7.68
CA THR A 208 13.95 -4.94 7.63
C THR A 208 14.36 -3.58 8.18
N GLN A 209 13.55 -2.55 7.89
CA GLN A 209 13.73 -1.19 8.38
C GLN A 209 12.34 -0.56 8.59
N VAL A 210 12.21 0.29 9.61
CA VAL A 210 11.02 1.10 9.86
C VAL A 210 11.42 2.56 9.76
N LEU A 211 10.69 3.33 8.96
CA LEU A 211 10.88 4.76 8.76
C LEU A 211 9.61 5.52 9.15
N LYS A 212 9.76 6.80 9.47
CA LYS A 212 8.61 7.69 9.73
C LYS A 212 8.03 8.28 8.44
N SER A 213 8.86 8.39 7.40
CA SER A 213 8.52 8.96 6.09
C SER A 213 9.43 8.35 5.04
N LEU A 214 8.95 8.28 3.77
CA LEU A 214 9.82 7.96 2.63
C LEU A 214 10.93 9.02 2.44
N GLU A 215 10.78 10.22 2.99
CA GLU A 215 11.83 11.25 2.98
C GLU A 215 13.08 10.83 3.76
N ASP A 216 12.92 9.95 4.76
CA ASP A 216 14.02 9.45 5.60
C ASP A 216 14.79 8.30 4.94
N PHE A 217 14.33 7.79 3.80
CA PHE A 217 14.96 6.66 3.14
C PHE A 217 16.31 7.02 2.56
N LYS A 218 17.30 6.15 2.75
CA LYS A 218 18.66 6.28 2.25
C LYS A 218 18.97 5.11 1.30
N PRO A 219 18.87 5.32 -0.02
CA PRO A 219 19.03 4.26 -1.02
C PRO A 219 20.37 3.51 -0.92
N GLU A 220 21.44 4.23 -0.59
CA GLU A 220 22.79 3.68 -0.48
C GLU A 220 22.93 2.59 0.59
N LEU A 221 22.04 2.56 1.58
CA LEU A 221 22.03 1.49 2.60
C LEU A 221 21.67 0.11 2.00
N TYR A 222 20.99 0.10 0.86
CA TYR A 222 20.58 -1.09 0.12
C TYR A 222 21.40 -1.30 -1.17
N GLY A 223 22.51 -0.58 -1.34
CA GLY A 223 23.33 -0.66 -2.55
C GLY A 223 22.72 0.03 -3.77
N LEU A 224 21.65 0.78 -3.60
CA LEU A 224 21.04 1.62 -4.63
C LEU A 224 21.82 2.94 -4.75
N PRO A 225 21.74 3.65 -5.90
CA PRO A 225 22.37 4.97 -6.06
C PRO A 225 21.92 5.95 -4.97
N PRO A 226 22.83 6.71 -4.34
CA PRO A 226 22.46 7.73 -3.37
C PRO A 226 21.69 8.86 -4.03
N TYR A 227 20.90 9.61 -3.24
CA TYR A 227 20.28 10.83 -3.76
C TYR A 227 21.33 11.82 -4.23
N ASP A 228 20.99 12.54 -5.29
CA ASP A 228 21.84 13.64 -5.78
C ASP A 228 22.02 14.70 -4.67
N ALA A 229 23.22 15.27 -4.60
CA ALA A 229 23.60 16.32 -3.64
C ALA A 229 22.88 17.66 -3.91
#